data_8783df23498c6d9428262c641864282a
#
_entry.id   8783df23498c6d9428262c641864282a
#
_cell.length_a   1.000
_cell.length_b   1.000
_cell.length_c   1.000
_cell.angle_alpha   90.00
_cell.angle_beta   90.00
_cell.angle_gamma   90.00
#
_symmetry.space_group_name_H-M   'P 1'
#
loop_
_entity.id
_entity.type
_entity.pdbx_description
1 polymer ?
#
loop_
_entity_poly.entity_id
_entity_poly.type
_entity_poly.pdbx_seq_one_letter_code
_entity_poly.pdbx_strand_id
1 'polypeptide(L)'
;LLKNLDKVRVFDATWYLPGSNKNAQIEFDKTHIPGAKFFDIEKNSDLDNKLPHMMPKASQWKNIISNYGVKNNDHVIIYDNSELYSSCRVWFSFIYFGHNPNLVSVLNGGFKKWLIENKVVTSKTKNYNKSNYLVEEKENLIIKKKDVDSNMNTKKFFMLDARSRE
;
A
#
# COMPACT_ATOMS: atom_id res chain seq x y z
N LEU A 1 -15.79 0.44 10.05
CA LEU A 1 -14.70 1.36 9.71
C LEU A 1 -14.92 2.73 10.34
N LEU A 2 -16.01 3.42 10.05
CA LEU A 2 -16.23 4.81 10.48
C LEU A 2 -16.43 5.00 12.01
N LYS A 3 -16.77 3.94 12.75
CA LYS A 3 -17.01 4.01 14.21
C LYS A 3 -15.74 4.07 15.06
N ASN A 4 -14.55 3.75 14.51
CA ASN A 4 -13.31 3.61 15.26
C ASN A 4 -12.11 4.31 14.57
N LEU A 5 -12.34 5.47 13.96
CA LEU A 5 -11.31 6.20 13.19
C LEU A 5 -10.06 6.61 13.99
N ASP A 6 -10.11 6.58 15.32
CA ASP A 6 -8.93 6.93 16.13
C ASP A 6 -7.90 5.79 16.21
N LYS A 7 -8.32 4.55 16.00
CA LYS A 7 -7.46 3.35 15.96
C LYS A 7 -7.30 2.75 14.57
N VAL A 8 -7.89 3.39 13.56
CA VAL A 8 -7.87 2.94 12.17
C VAL A 8 -7.15 3.97 11.32
N ARG A 9 -6.28 3.52 10.44
CA ARG A 9 -5.64 4.35 9.40
C ARG A 9 -6.09 3.84 8.05
N VAL A 10 -6.67 4.72 7.27
CA VAL A 10 -7.19 4.38 5.94
C VAL A 10 -6.28 4.99 4.88
N PHE A 11 -5.91 4.20 3.89
CA PHE A 11 -5.09 4.64 2.77
C PHE A 11 -5.80 4.41 1.43
N ASP A 12 -5.80 5.45 0.61
CA ASP A 12 -6.04 5.34 -0.81
C ASP A 12 -4.70 5.09 -1.50
N ALA A 13 -4.53 3.91 -2.04
CA ALA A 13 -3.33 3.48 -2.76
C ALA A 13 -3.57 3.38 -4.26
N THR A 14 -4.52 4.14 -4.80
CA THR A 14 -4.83 4.16 -6.23
C THR A 14 -3.60 4.54 -7.04
N TRP A 15 -3.30 3.74 -8.02
CA TRP A 15 -2.24 3.99 -8.99
C TRP A 15 -2.73 3.62 -10.39
N TYR A 16 -2.30 4.37 -11.37
CA TYR A 16 -2.65 4.15 -12.77
C TYR A 16 -1.39 3.97 -13.62
N LEU A 17 -1.50 3.18 -14.69
CA LEU A 17 -0.39 3.03 -15.64
C LEU A 17 0.02 4.38 -16.25
N PRO A 18 1.32 4.58 -16.50
CA PRO A 18 1.78 5.71 -17.28
C PRO A 18 1.05 5.81 -18.64
N GLY A 19 0.68 7.01 -19.03
CA GLY A 19 -0.10 7.25 -20.25
C GLY A 19 -1.61 7.10 -20.09
N SER A 20 -2.13 6.68 -18.94
CA SER A 20 -3.55 6.82 -18.66
C SER A 20 -3.89 8.32 -18.48
N ASN A 21 -5.05 8.75 -18.95
CA ASN A 21 -5.54 10.11 -18.76
C ASN A 21 -6.11 10.33 -17.34
N LYS A 22 -5.71 9.52 -16.36
CA LYS A 22 -6.19 9.55 -14.97
C LYS A 22 -5.10 10.04 -14.03
N ASN A 23 -5.51 10.73 -12.96
CA ASN A 23 -4.61 11.18 -11.91
C ASN A 23 -5.19 10.81 -10.55
N ALA A 24 -4.57 9.85 -9.88
CA ALA A 24 -5.05 9.31 -8.61
C ALA A 24 -5.08 10.35 -7.49
N GLN A 25 -4.10 11.25 -7.41
CA GLN A 25 -4.08 12.33 -6.43
C GLN A 25 -5.25 13.30 -6.65
N ILE A 26 -5.50 13.73 -7.88
CA ILE A 26 -6.62 14.63 -8.21
C ILE A 26 -7.96 13.96 -7.90
N GLU A 27 -8.11 12.67 -8.18
CA GLU A 27 -9.33 11.92 -7.85
C GLU A 27 -9.53 11.83 -6.33
N PHE A 28 -8.47 11.53 -5.58
CA PHE A 28 -8.49 11.53 -4.12
C PHE A 28 -8.88 12.89 -3.55
N ASP A 29 -8.31 13.98 -4.06
CA ASP A 29 -8.59 15.33 -3.58
C ASP A 29 -10.05 15.74 -3.82
N LYS A 30 -10.67 15.22 -4.88
CA LYS A 30 -12.10 15.43 -5.16
C LYS A 30 -13.00 14.63 -4.24
N THR A 31 -12.67 13.35 -4.03
CA THR A 31 -13.50 12.46 -3.23
C THR A 31 -12.76 11.23 -2.76
N HIS A 32 -12.86 10.94 -1.46
CA HIS A 32 -12.23 9.78 -0.82
C HIS A 32 -13.02 9.31 0.41
N ILE A 33 -12.65 8.16 0.96
CA ILE A 33 -13.24 7.64 2.20
C ILE A 33 -12.86 8.55 3.37
N PRO A 34 -13.79 8.97 4.25
CA PRO A 34 -13.48 9.84 5.38
C PRO A 34 -12.33 9.29 6.24
N GLY A 35 -11.36 10.16 6.53
CA GLY A 35 -10.15 9.82 7.29
C GLY A 35 -9.05 9.16 6.48
N ALA A 36 -9.25 8.90 5.20
CA ALA A 36 -8.20 8.37 4.33
C ALA A 36 -7.08 9.39 4.09
N LYS A 37 -5.89 8.83 3.84
CA LYS A 37 -4.72 9.54 3.31
C LYS A 37 -4.36 8.92 1.96
N PHE A 38 -3.93 9.76 1.02
CA PHE A 38 -3.39 9.28 -0.23
C PHE A 38 -2.00 8.69 -0.01
N PHE A 39 -1.78 7.46 -0.48
CA PHE A 39 -0.50 6.78 -0.44
C PHE A 39 0.08 6.74 -1.85
N ASP A 40 0.96 7.67 -2.15
CA ASP A 40 1.65 7.75 -3.43
C ASP A 40 2.70 6.63 -3.52
N ILE A 41 2.40 5.57 -4.27
CA ILE A 41 3.28 4.41 -4.41
C ILE A 41 4.62 4.80 -5.04
N GLU A 42 4.62 5.73 -5.99
CA GLU A 42 5.86 6.16 -6.65
C GLU A 42 6.76 6.92 -5.69
N LYS A 43 6.25 7.94 -5.01
CA LYS A 43 7.03 8.72 -4.05
C LYS A 43 7.47 7.92 -2.82
N ASN A 44 6.71 6.89 -2.46
CA ASN A 44 6.97 6.04 -1.31
C ASN A 44 7.74 4.75 -1.65
N SER A 45 8.32 4.68 -2.85
CA SER A 45 9.24 3.63 -3.31
C SER A 45 10.70 4.02 -3.12
N ASP A 46 11.63 3.12 -3.42
CA ASP A 46 13.07 3.43 -3.44
C ASP A 46 13.39 4.30 -4.66
N LEU A 47 13.50 5.61 -4.46
CA LEU A 47 13.76 6.59 -5.52
C LEU A 47 15.22 6.56 -6.02
N ASP A 48 16.13 5.94 -5.28
CA ASP A 48 17.54 5.77 -5.68
C ASP A 48 17.70 4.60 -6.66
N ASN A 49 16.67 3.77 -6.83
CA ASN A 49 16.72 2.59 -7.69
C ASN A 49 16.37 2.94 -9.14
N LYS A 50 17.08 2.33 -10.09
CA LYS A 50 16.80 2.49 -11.53
C LYS A 50 15.49 1.81 -11.98
N LEU A 51 15.03 0.81 -11.22
CA LEU A 51 13.76 0.13 -11.48
C LEU A 51 12.65 0.84 -10.72
N PRO A 52 11.47 1.02 -11.34
CA PRO A 52 10.35 1.66 -10.68
C PRO A 52 9.77 0.79 -9.55
N HIS A 53 9.15 1.43 -8.58
CA HIS A 53 8.36 0.81 -7.51
C HIS A 53 9.11 -0.23 -6.66
N MET A 54 10.45 -0.12 -6.57
CA MET A 54 11.23 -0.98 -5.68
C MET A 54 10.91 -0.67 -4.22
N MET A 55 11.04 -1.68 -3.35
CA MET A 55 10.78 -1.51 -1.92
C MET A 55 11.72 -0.45 -1.34
N PRO A 56 11.22 0.53 -0.57
CA PRO A 56 12.07 1.52 0.08
C PRO A 56 12.96 0.86 1.14
N LYS A 57 14.01 1.54 1.55
CA LYS A 57 14.83 1.11 2.70
C LYS A 57 14.01 1.19 3.99
N ALA A 58 14.32 0.35 4.99
CA ALA A 58 13.64 0.34 6.29
C ALA A 58 13.52 1.73 6.94
N SER A 59 14.60 2.52 6.87
CA SER A 59 14.63 3.89 7.40
C SER A 59 13.68 4.83 6.66
N GLN A 60 13.59 4.70 5.34
CA GLN A 60 12.65 5.48 4.51
C GLN A 60 11.21 5.09 4.85
N TRP A 61 10.89 3.78 4.90
CA TRP A 61 9.57 3.29 5.28
C TRP A 61 9.14 3.78 6.67
N LYS A 62 10.05 3.67 7.66
CA LYS A 62 9.83 4.21 9.00
C LYS A 62 9.41 5.68 8.97
N ASN A 63 10.12 6.50 8.22
CA ASN A 63 9.83 7.92 8.11
C ASN A 63 8.50 8.19 7.42
N ILE A 64 8.22 7.49 6.31
CA ILE A 64 6.97 7.60 5.55
C ILE A 64 5.79 7.30 6.47
N ILE A 65 5.78 6.14 7.11
CA ILE A 65 4.66 5.66 7.92
C ILE A 65 4.49 6.47 9.21
N SER A 66 5.61 6.90 9.82
CA SER A 66 5.56 7.82 10.95
C SER A 66 4.92 9.16 10.58
N ASN A 67 5.22 9.72 9.41
CA ASN A 67 4.62 10.97 8.92
C ASN A 67 3.13 10.84 8.64
N TYR A 68 2.65 9.67 8.24
CA TYR A 68 1.21 9.37 8.15
C TYR A 68 0.54 9.19 9.51
N GLY A 69 1.30 9.21 10.62
CA GLY A 69 0.78 9.07 11.97
C GLY A 69 0.31 7.65 12.32
N VAL A 70 0.80 6.64 11.59
CA VAL A 70 0.48 5.23 11.88
C VAL A 70 1.29 4.73 13.07
N LYS A 71 0.66 4.03 14.00
CA LYS A 71 1.30 3.30 15.09
C LYS A 71 1.30 1.80 14.79
N ASN A 72 2.22 1.04 15.38
CA ASN A 72 2.32 -0.40 15.14
C ASN A 72 1.09 -1.21 15.59
N ASN A 73 0.23 -0.64 16.44
CA ASN A 73 -1.02 -1.25 16.88
C ASN A 73 -2.29 -0.64 16.24
N ASP A 74 -2.14 0.25 15.25
CA ASP A 74 -3.28 0.74 14.48
C ASP A 74 -3.74 -0.34 13.49
N HIS A 75 -5.04 -0.40 13.22
CA HIS A 75 -5.56 -1.17 12.10
C HIS A 75 -5.42 -0.34 10.82
N VAL A 76 -4.66 -0.84 9.87
CA VAL A 76 -4.44 -0.23 8.56
C VAL A 76 -5.41 -0.83 7.56
N ILE A 77 -6.21 0.00 6.91
CA ILE A 77 -7.14 -0.39 5.84
C ILE A 77 -6.72 0.31 4.57
N ILE A 78 -6.51 -0.45 3.52
CA ILE A 78 -6.01 0.04 2.25
C ILE A 78 -7.05 -0.22 1.18
N TYR A 79 -7.33 0.77 0.35
CA TYR A 79 -8.18 0.60 -0.82
C TYR A 79 -7.53 1.23 -2.04
N ASP A 80 -8.06 0.92 -3.20
CA ASP A 80 -7.77 1.61 -4.46
C ASP A 80 -9.05 1.78 -5.30
N ASN A 81 -8.91 2.54 -6.39
CA ASN A 81 -9.95 2.75 -7.39
C ASN A 81 -9.47 2.32 -8.80
N SER A 82 -8.33 1.61 -8.86
CA SER A 82 -7.78 1.08 -10.10
C SER A 82 -8.14 -0.40 -10.28
N GLU A 83 -8.08 -0.88 -11.52
CA GLU A 83 -8.21 -2.31 -11.81
C GLU A 83 -6.89 -3.08 -11.65
N LEU A 84 -5.84 -2.38 -11.21
CA LEU A 84 -4.50 -2.93 -11.02
C LEU A 84 -4.27 -3.49 -9.62
N TYR A 85 -5.27 -3.38 -8.73
CA TYR A 85 -5.17 -3.84 -7.34
C TYR A 85 -3.93 -3.29 -6.61
N SER A 86 -3.63 -2.01 -6.86
CA SER A 86 -2.45 -1.35 -6.29
C SER A 86 -2.44 -1.29 -4.76
N SER A 87 -3.62 -1.39 -4.13
CA SER A 87 -3.77 -1.58 -2.69
C SER A 87 -3.05 -2.82 -2.15
N CYS A 88 -2.97 -3.90 -2.93
CA CYS A 88 -2.26 -5.11 -2.55
C CYS A 88 -0.74 -4.87 -2.42
N ARG A 89 -0.17 -3.99 -3.23
CA ARG A 89 1.24 -3.60 -3.12
C ARG A 89 1.52 -2.92 -1.79
N VAL A 90 0.67 -1.98 -1.38
CA VAL A 90 0.83 -1.26 -0.11
C VAL A 90 0.57 -2.18 1.08
N TRP A 91 -0.44 -3.06 1.00
CA TRP A 91 -0.68 -4.11 1.98
C TRP A 91 0.58 -4.97 2.18
N PHE A 92 1.18 -5.47 1.10
CA PHE A 92 2.40 -6.28 1.17
C PHE A 92 3.55 -5.50 1.80
N SER A 93 3.69 -4.20 1.50
CA SER A 93 4.72 -3.37 2.10
C SER A 93 4.60 -3.28 3.61
N PHE A 94 3.38 -3.12 4.15
CA PHE A 94 3.15 -3.15 5.60
C PHE A 94 3.57 -4.50 6.22
N ILE A 95 3.21 -5.62 5.57
CA ILE A 95 3.59 -6.97 6.05
C ILE A 95 5.11 -7.14 6.01
N TYR A 96 5.75 -6.76 4.90
CA TYR A 96 7.20 -6.87 4.74
C TYR A 96 7.97 -6.09 5.80
N PHE A 97 7.49 -4.88 6.16
CA PHE A 97 8.10 -4.05 7.18
C PHE A 97 7.62 -4.34 8.60
N GLY A 98 7.00 -5.49 8.83
CA GLY A 98 6.74 -6.04 10.16
C GLY A 98 5.49 -5.51 10.86
N HIS A 99 4.57 -4.86 10.15
CA HIS A 99 3.24 -4.59 10.74
C HIS A 99 2.50 -5.91 10.99
N ASN A 100 1.73 -5.97 12.09
CA ASN A 100 0.97 -7.19 12.41
C ASN A 100 -0.02 -7.52 11.27
N PRO A 101 0.08 -8.70 10.61
CA PRO A 101 -0.79 -9.08 9.51
C PRO A 101 -2.29 -9.03 9.84
N ASN A 102 -2.66 -9.29 11.09
CA ASN A 102 -4.06 -9.22 11.54
C ASN A 102 -4.60 -7.78 11.65
N LEU A 103 -3.70 -6.79 11.57
CA LEU A 103 -4.04 -5.37 11.62
C LEU A 103 -3.87 -4.66 10.27
N VAL A 104 -3.66 -5.39 9.17
CA VAL A 104 -3.61 -4.82 7.82
C VAL A 104 -4.64 -5.50 6.94
N SER A 105 -5.50 -4.72 6.31
CA SER A 105 -6.57 -5.24 5.47
C SER A 105 -6.69 -4.46 4.16
N VAL A 106 -7.03 -5.15 3.09
CA VAL A 106 -7.49 -4.53 1.84
C VAL A 106 -9.01 -4.46 1.87
N LEU A 107 -9.55 -3.29 1.54
CA LEU A 107 -11.00 -3.07 1.50
C LEU A 107 -11.63 -3.86 0.35
N ASN A 108 -12.47 -4.83 0.67
CA ASN A 108 -13.13 -5.67 -0.33
C ASN A 108 -14.00 -4.86 -1.29
N GLY A 109 -13.66 -4.90 -2.57
CA GLY A 109 -14.31 -4.15 -3.65
C GLY A 109 -13.83 -2.70 -3.78
N GLY A 110 -12.83 -2.26 -2.98
CA GLY A 110 -12.18 -0.98 -3.09
C GLY A 110 -13.12 0.23 -3.03
N PHE A 111 -12.70 1.34 -3.61
CA PHE A 111 -13.51 2.56 -3.64
C PHE A 111 -14.74 2.44 -4.53
N LYS A 112 -14.66 1.67 -5.60
CA LYS A 112 -15.76 1.44 -6.53
C LYS A 112 -16.99 0.85 -5.81
N LYS A 113 -16.79 -0.20 -5.02
CA LYS A 113 -17.88 -0.81 -4.23
C LYS A 113 -18.39 0.13 -3.13
N TRP A 114 -17.49 0.89 -2.49
CA TRP A 114 -17.85 1.90 -1.49
C TRP A 114 -18.88 2.91 -2.05
N LEU A 115 -18.65 3.38 -3.29
CA LEU A 115 -19.57 4.30 -3.97
C LEU A 115 -20.89 3.64 -4.37
N ILE A 116 -20.85 2.41 -4.91
CA ILE A 116 -22.07 1.66 -5.29
C ILE A 116 -22.99 1.44 -4.09
N GLU A 117 -22.41 1.21 -2.90
CA GLU A 117 -23.13 1.05 -1.65
C GLU A 117 -23.56 2.39 -1.02
N ASN A 118 -23.41 3.51 -1.71
CA ASN A 118 -23.77 4.86 -1.25
C ASN A 118 -23.17 5.20 0.13
N LYS A 119 -21.94 4.73 0.41
CA LYS A 119 -21.24 5.06 1.65
C LYS A 119 -20.74 6.50 1.62
N VAL A 120 -20.59 7.07 2.81
CA VAL A 120 -20.13 8.47 2.98
C VAL A 120 -18.74 8.68 2.37
N VAL A 121 -18.60 9.76 1.63
CA VAL A 121 -17.35 10.24 1.05
C VAL A 121 -17.10 11.70 1.43
N THR A 122 -15.87 12.17 1.27
CA THR A 122 -15.46 13.54 1.59
C THR A 122 -14.33 13.98 0.67
N SER A 123 -14.14 15.30 0.56
CA SER A 123 -12.93 15.92 0.01
C SER A 123 -12.02 16.50 1.11
N LYS A 124 -12.45 16.40 2.39
CA LYS A 124 -11.69 16.95 3.52
C LYS A 124 -10.66 15.94 4.02
N THR A 125 -9.39 16.30 3.96
CA THR A 125 -8.30 15.48 4.49
C THR A 125 -8.18 15.63 6.02
N LYS A 126 -7.95 14.53 6.73
CA LYS A 126 -7.65 14.53 8.17
C LYS A 126 -6.12 14.57 8.36
N ASN A 127 -5.62 15.48 9.19
CA ASN A 127 -4.22 15.47 9.59
C ASN A 127 -4.03 14.59 10.82
N TYR A 128 -2.95 13.81 10.81
CA TYR A 128 -2.52 12.99 11.93
C TYR A 128 -1.17 13.48 12.44
N ASN A 129 -0.99 13.48 13.76
CA ASN A 129 0.30 13.78 14.34
C ASN A 129 1.29 12.68 13.98
N LYS A 130 2.54 13.08 13.75
CA LYS A 130 3.63 12.12 13.48
C LYS A 130 3.74 11.10 14.62
N SER A 131 3.91 9.84 14.26
CA SER A 131 4.13 8.74 15.20
C SER A 131 5.61 8.34 15.26
N ASN A 132 5.93 7.38 16.12
CA ASN A 132 7.20 6.66 16.09
C ASN A 132 6.93 5.21 15.68
N TYR A 133 6.90 4.99 14.37
CA TYR A 133 6.66 3.65 13.81
C TYR A 133 7.94 2.80 13.88
N LEU A 134 7.81 1.58 14.36
CA LEU A 134 8.89 0.60 14.41
C LEU A 134 8.83 -0.31 13.18
N VAL A 135 9.99 -0.58 12.58
CA VAL A 135 10.14 -1.40 11.39
C VAL A 135 10.95 -2.65 11.73
N GLU A 136 10.48 -3.79 11.24
CA GLU A 136 11.16 -5.07 11.29
C GLU A 136 11.03 -5.75 9.92
N GLU A 137 12.07 -5.69 9.09
CA GLU A 137 12.01 -6.26 7.74
C GLU A 137 11.91 -7.79 7.78
N LYS A 138 10.94 -8.33 7.05
CA LYS A 138 10.75 -9.76 6.84
C LYS A 138 11.45 -10.17 5.54
N GLU A 139 12.78 -10.21 5.56
CA GLU A 139 13.60 -10.44 4.36
C GLU A 139 13.25 -11.72 3.60
N ASN A 140 12.72 -12.73 4.30
CA ASN A 140 12.28 -13.99 3.70
C ASN A 140 11.05 -13.86 2.78
N LEU A 141 10.35 -12.72 2.79
CA LEU A 141 9.20 -12.48 1.91
C LEU A 141 9.60 -11.97 0.53
N ILE A 142 10.85 -11.58 0.31
CA ILE A 142 11.36 -11.10 -0.98
C ILE A 142 12.51 -11.97 -1.44
N ILE A 143 12.34 -12.57 -2.61
CA ILE A 143 13.37 -13.37 -3.28
C ILE A 143 14.12 -12.48 -4.27
N LYS A 144 15.45 -12.50 -4.21
CA LYS A 144 16.33 -11.73 -5.11
C LYS A 144 16.58 -12.50 -6.41
N LYS A 145 16.94 -11.79 -7.48
CA LYS A 145 17.24 -12.38 -8.78
C LYS A 145 18.21 -13.57 -8.68
N LYS A 146 19.30 -13.42 -7.92
CA LYS A 146 20.29 -14.49 -7.70
C LYS A 146 19.68 -15.78 -7.13
N ASP A 147 18.65 -15.66 -6.29
CA ASP A 147 18.00 -16.81 -5.67
C ASP A 147 17.06 -17.49 -6.67
N VAL A 148 16.41 -16.69 -7.53
CA VAL A 148 15.63 -17.20 -8.67
C VAL A 148 16.55 -17.93 -9.66
N ASP A 149 17.68 -17.34 -10.04
CA ASP A 149 18.66 -17.95 -10.95
C ASP A 149 19.19 -19.30 -10.36
N SER A 150 19.50 -19.33 -9.06
CA SER A 150 19.89 -20.56 -8.37
C SER A 150 18.79 -21.61 -8.36
N ASN A 151 17.53 -21.16 -8.18
CA ASN A 151 16.39 -22.07 -8.13
C ASN A 151 16.07 -22.74 -9.46
N MET A 152 16.49 -22.18 -10.59
CA MET A 152 16.38 -22.83 -11.92
C MET A 152 17.03 -24.23 -11.91
N ASN A 153 18.14 -24.37 -11.18
CA ASN A 153 18.86 -25.64 -11.06
C ASN A 153 18.44 -26.44 -9.82
N THR A 154 18.26 -25.77 -8.67
CA THR A 154 18.02 -26.44 -7.38
C THR A 154 16.58 -26.85 -7.15
N LYS A 155 15.62 -26.21 -7.84
CA LYS A 155 14.17 -26.47 -7.75
C LYS A 155 13.63 -26.50 -6.32
N LYS A 156 14.20 -25.70 -5.42
CA LYS A 156 13.83 -25.65 -3.99
C LYS A 156 12.44 -25.07 -3.73
N PHE A 157 11.93 -24.22 -4.64
CA PHE A 157 10.60 -23.62 -4.54
C PHE A 157 9.94 -23.49 -5.91
N PHE A 158 8.61 -23.48 -5.91
CA PHE A 158 7.84 -23.25 -7.13
C PHE A 158 7.84 -21.76 -7.50
N MET A 159 7.94 -21.46 -8.78
CA MET A 159 7.83 -20.12 -9.32
C MET A 159 6.50 -19.98 -10.07
N LEU A 160 5.71 -19.00 -9.67
CA LEU A 160 4.45 -18.67 -10.33
C LEU A 160 4.57 -17.28 -10.98
N ASP A 161 4.21 -17.20 -12.24
CA ASP A 161 4.10 -15.92 -12.95
C ASP A 161 2.66 -15.41 -12.83
N ALA A 162 2.48 -14.30 -12.10
CA ALA A 162 1.18 -13.68 -11.89
C ALA A 162 0.84 -12.60 -12.95
N ARG A 163 1.67 -12.44 -13.98
CA ARG A 163 1.38 -11.51 -15.10
C ARG A 163 0.23 -12.05 -15.96
N SER A 164 -0.51 -11.13 -16.59
CA SER A 164 -1.48 -11.53 -17.62
C SER A 164 -0.78 -12.27 -18.75
N ARG A 165 -1.48 -13.21 -19.36
CA ARG A 165 -1.05 -13.75 -20.67
C ARG A 165 -1.27 -12.65 -21.71
N GLU A 166 -0.21 -12.34 -22.47
CA GLU A 166 -0.31 -11.51 -23.66
C GLU A 166 -0.98 -12.28 -24.80
#